data_3dcfd79d407f8c6a816252191388f3d4
#
_entry.id   3dcfd79d407f8c6a816252191388f3d4
#
_cell.length_a   1.000
_cell.length_b   1.000
_cell.length_c   1.000
_cell.angle_alpha   90.00
_cell.angle_beta   90.00
_cell.angle_gamma   90.00
#
_symmetry.space_group_name_H-M   'P 1'
#
loop_
_entity.id
_entity.type
_entity.pdbx_description
1 polymer ?
#
loop_
_entity_poly.entity_id
_entity_poly.type
_entity_poly.pdbx_seq_one_letter_code
_entity_poly.pdbx_strand_id
1 'polypeptide(L)'
;MSKRNNWEEFKKLLEQNNITKLYHFTDRDNLENIIKNGGLYSWKDCEDRGIDIPKPGGGGPGSLSWSLDKQAGLEHYVRVSFTANHPMMYVAMNEGRISNPVLLEIDPEVIYDENARYADRNATRNGAKIGSTLNDFKQIHFQTVKAKKHFDLDADEQPFYQAEILVKNFIPLKYITNIGNFGIPIPSEPQQMQSKNAYTARVDREHPTAFIFLVDQSASMRRLTTFNGEEMTLSEAVEQIVNSQIIELVERCVKNNETRHYFDIAVIGYGQEAYSAWNGALEGSDFVTPEEIRNNPFMKKMVKEEVRTRKGITIKEVEKKQWMTARHDGSWTHMDKAFKRAEGLLENWMKQHHDKDCYPPTVINITDGEYNGVSHDEMQQLANQLKSMFTNDGNVLLFNIHVVPEQTESVVFPASLGELNGNGYGEKLYNMASLLPLNYNEQMRTIFGDKQTDIRYHAMGVNTGMERLVKMMKIGTLSSMFVNNL
;
A
#
# COMPACT_ATOMS: atom_id res chain seq x y z
N MET A 1 9.10 8.19 -0.44
CA MET A 1 10.15 9.21 -0.64
C MET A 1 10.88 8.90 -1.93
N SER A 2 10.75 9.75 -2.93
CA SER A 2 11.45 9.62 -4.22
C SER A 2 12.79 10.33 -4.12
N LYS A 3 13.89 9.60 -4.33
CA LYS A 3 15.22 10.24 -4.33
C LYS A 3 15.38 11.14 -5.55
N ARG A 4 15.83 12.38 -5.35
CA ARG A 4 16.19 13.32 -6.44
C ARG A 4 17.38 12.79 -7.24
N ASN A 5 17.46 13.17 -8.52
CA ASN A 5 18.50 12.67 -9.43
C ASN A 5 19.94 12.94 -8.95
N ASN A 6 20.16 14.04 -8.25
CA ASN A 6 21.49 14.44 -7.76
C ASN A 6 21.69 14.17 -6.25
N TRP A 7 21.02 13.20 -5.68
CA TRP A 7 21.08 12.86 -4.24
C TRP A 7 22.50 12.58 -3.73
N GLU A 8 23.37 12.04 -4.56
CA GLU A 8 24.77 11.75 -4.21
C GLU A 8 25.57 13.01 -3.82
N GLU A 9 25.25 14.16 -4.42
CA GLU A 9 25.87 15.42 -4.06
C GLU A 9 25.47 15.89 -2.66
N PHE A 10 24.22 15.66 -2.26
CA PHE A 10 23.76 15.92 -0.89
C PHE A 10 24.44 14.98 0.10
N LYS A 11 24.52 13.69 -0.24
CA LYS A 11 25.22 12.68 0.57
C LYS A 11 26.67 13.09 0.82
N LYS A 12 27.38 13.49 -0.21
CA LYS A 12 28.77 13.97 -0.12
C LYS A 12 28.92 15.16 0.84
N LEU A 13 27.99 16.12 0.78
CA LEU A 13 27.98 17.26 1.70
C LEU A 13 27.74 16.86 3.14
N LEU A 14 26.84 15.92 3.39
CA LEU A 14 26.60 15.38 4.74
C LEU A 14 27.83 14.68 5.28
N GLU A 15 28.47 13.83 4.47
CA GLU A 15 29.70 13.11 4.83
C GLU A 15 30.86 14.10 5.14
N GLN A 16 31.05 15.10 4.28
CA GLN A 16 32.06 16.16 4.49
C GLN A 16 31.87 16.94 5.78
N ASN A 17 30.61 17.08 6.20
CA ASN A 17 30.25 17.80 7.41
C ASN A 17 30.02 16.88 8.61
N ASN A 18 30.22 15.56 8.50
CA ASN A 18 29.97 14.57 9.55
C ASN A 18 28.54 14.64 10.11
N ILE A 19 27.54 14.87 9.27
CA ILE A 19 26.13 14.84 9.65
C ILE A 19 25.63 13.40 9.44
N THR A 20 25.47 12.67 10.53
CA THR A 20 25.05 11.26 10.52
C THR A 20 23.64 11.06 11.04
N LYS A 21 23.04 12.08 11.65
CA LYS A 21 21.70 12.06 12.22
C LYS A 21 21.04 13.42 12.10
N LEU A 22 19.72 13.40 12.02
CA LEU A 22 18.85 14.55 12.18
C LEU A 22 17.90 14.28 13.36
N TYR A 23 17.18 15.29 13.80
CA TYR A 23 16.41 15.21 15.04
C TYR A 23 15.01 15.81 14.88
N HIS A 24 14.03 15.16 15.49
CA HIS A 24 12.70 15.72 15.70
C HIS A 24 12.32 15.56 17.17
N PHE A 25 11.96 16.64 17.84
CA PHE A 25 11.48 16.56 19.22
C PHE A 25 9.96 16.48 19.26
N THR A 26 9.44 15.65 20.16
CA THR A 26 8.01 15.51 20.40
C THR A 26 7.75 15.17 21.88
N ASP A 27 6.49 15.02 22.27
CA ASP A 27 6.15 14.46 23.57
C ASP A 27 6.04 12.94 23.48
N ARG A 28 6.35 12.24 24.59
CA ARG A 28 6.22 10.79 24.68
C ARG A 28 4.79 10.31 24.40
N ASP A 29 3.79 11.09 24.80
CA ASP A 29 2.38 10.74 24.60
C ASP A 29 1.97 10.69 23.10
N ASN A 30 2.76 11.30 22.21
CA ASN A 30 2.53 11.24 20.78
C ASN A 30 3.09 9.97 20.12
N LEU A 31 4.02 9.25 20.79
CA LEU A 31 4.75 8.13 20.18
C LEU A 31 3.86 6.97 19.75
N GLU A 32 2.84 6.66 20.54
CA GLU A 32 1.91 5.58 20.21
C GLU A 32 1.21 5.84 18.88
N ASN A 33 0.74 7.09 18.66
CA ASN A 33 0.09 7.47 17.42
C ASN A 33 1.09 7.56 16.24
N ILE A 34 2.32 8.02 16.46
CA ILE A 34 3.39 8.00 15.45
C ILE A 34 3.66 6.56 15.01
N ILE A 35 3.78 5.64 15.96
CA ILE A 35 4.07 4.23 15.69
C ILE A 35 2.87 3.56 14.99
N LYS A 36 1.66 3.73 15.53
CA LYS A 36 0.42 3.16 15.00
C LYS A 36 0.16 3.57 13.55
N ASN A 37 0.47 4.82 13.21
CA ASN A 37 0.26 5.34 11.85
C ASN A 37 1.49 5.17 10.92
N GLY A 38 2.48 4.39 11.32
CA GLY A 38 3.61 4.01 10.49
C GLY A 38 4.68 5.09 10.30
N GLY A 39 4.62 6.21 11.05
CA GLY A 39 5.60 7.28 10.99
C GLY A 39 5.10 8.65 11.45
N LEU A 40 5.90 9.66 11.18
CA LEU A 40 5.69 11.02 11.61
C LEU A 40 5.06 11.86 10.49
N TYR A 41 3.80 12.24 10.66
CA TYR A 41 3.06 13.10 9.72
C TYR A 41 3.24 14.58 10.04
N SER A 42 3.09 15.45 9.04
CA SER A 42 2.91 16.87 9.27
C SER A 42 1.64 17.11 10.10
N TRP A 43 1.54 18.26 10.80
CA TRP A 43 0.35 18.53 11.58
C TRP A 43 -0.92 18.64 10.73
N LYS A 44 -0.81 19.16 9.49
CA LYS A 44 -1.95 19.26 8.57
C LYS A 44 -2.38 17.89 8.06
N ASP A 45 -1.42 17.03 7.72
CA ASP A 45 -1.74 15.65 7.30
C ASP A 45 -2.32 14.84 8.46
N CYS A 46 -1.92 15.10 9.72
CA CYS A 46 -2.61 14.53 10.88
C CYS A 46 -4.07 14.99 10.97
N GLU A 47 -4.33 16.31 10.81
CA GLU A 47 -5.69 16.86 10.83
C GLU A 47 -6.56 16.24 9.72
N ASP A 48 -6.05 16.20 8.48
CA ASP A 48 -6.77 15.67 7.32
C ASP A 48 -7.06 14.17 7.41
N ARG A 49 -6.26 13.42 8.17
CA ARG A 49 -6.40 11.97 8.39
C ARG A 49 -7.09 11.61 9.71
N GLY A 50 -7.44 12.59 10.53
CA GLY A 50 -8.00 12.35 11.86
C GLY A 50 -7.02 11.69 12.84
N ILE A 51 -5.70 11.86 12.63
CA ILE A 51 -4.66 11.37 13.53
C ILE A 51 -4.55 12.34 14.69
N ASP A 52 -4.82 11.86 15.90
CA ASP A 52 -4.70 12.67 17.11
C ASP A 52 -3.23 12.95 17.48
N ILE A 53 -2.95 14.18 17.87
CA ILE A 53 -1.66 14.61 18.41
C ILE A 53 -1.91 15.06 19.87
N PRO A 54 -1.82 14.17 20.86
CA PRO A 54 -2.14 14.46 22.26
C PRO A 54 -1.39 15.66 22.84
N LYS A 55 -0.14 15.85 22.42
CA LYS A 55 0.76 16.92 22.89
C LYS A 55 1.45 17.60 21.70
N PRO A 56 0.78 18.51 20.99
CA PRO A 56 1.36 19.16 19.83
C PRO A 56 2.45 20.16 20.24
N GLY A 57 3.71 19.85 19.97
CA GLY A 57 4.88 20.67 20.34
C GLY A 57 4.86 22.07 19.71
N GLY A 58 4.27 22.22 18.52
CA GLY A 58 4.05 23.51 17.86
C GLY A 58 2.83 24.29 18.37
N GLY A 59 2.09 23.77 19.35
CA GLY A 59 0.78 24.25 19.74
C GLY A 59 -0.33 23.64 18.88
N GLY A 60 -1.55 23.52 19.39
CA GLY A 60 -2.67 22.91 18.67
C GLY A 60 -3.34 23.86 17.66
N PRO A 61 -4.54 23.48 17.17
CA PRO A 61 -5.35 24.30 16.27
C PRO A 61 -5.51 25.74 16.79
N GLY A 62 -5.27 26.72 15.92
CA GLY A 62 -5.36 28.16 16.26
C GLY A 62 -4.09 28.74 16.92
N SER A 63 -3.04 27.95 17.10
CA SER A 63 -1.75 28.46 17.60
C SER A 63 -1.06 29.39 16.59
N LEU A 64 -0.19 30.26 17.11
CA LEU A 64 0.62 31.14 16.25
C LEU A 64 1.51 30.33 15.29
N SER A 65 2.07 29.21 15.77
CA SER A 65 2.92 28.34 14.94
C SER A 65 2.18 27.80 13.73
N TRP A 66 0.97 27.28 13.91
CA TRP A 66 0.14 26.76 12.80
C TRP A 66 -0.27 27.88 11.84
N SER A 67 -0.56 29.07 12.36
CA SER A 67 -0.88 30.23 11.52
C SER A 67 0.29 30.66 10.66
N LEU A 68 1.50 30.68 11.22
CA LEU A 68 2.72 31.00 10.49
C LEU A 68 3.06 29.94 9.44
N ASP A 69 2.87 28.66 9.77
CA ASP A 69 3.05 27.56 8.81
C ASP A 69 2.12 27.69 7.61
N LYS A 70 0.82 27.97 7.85
CA LYS A 70 -0.15 28.23 6.77
C LYS A 70 0.24 29.43 5.90
N GLN A 71 0.67 30.53 6.52
CA GLN A 71 1.11 31.72 5.77
C GLN A 71 2.33 31.45 4.90
N ALA A 72 3.22 30.56 5.35
CA ALA A 72 4.44 30.19 4.65
C ALA A 72 4.23 29.01 3.66
N GLY A 73 3.06 28.37 3.63
CA GLY A 73 2.77 27.15 2.84
C GLY A 73 3.60 25.95 3.30
N LEU A 74 3.78 25.84 4.61
CA LEU A 74 4.61 24.82 5.25
C LEU A 74 3.80 23.84 6.13
N GLU A 75 2.48 23.95 6.15
CA GLU A 75 1.58 23.12 6.94
C GLU A 75 1.68 21.62 6.65
N HIS A 76 2.05 21.27 5.41
CA HIS A 76 2.27 19.89 4.97
C HIS A 76 3.73 19.43 5.12
N TYR A 77 4.53 20.10 5.94
CA TYR A 77 5.93 19.69 6.14
C TYR A 77 6.21 19.27 7.57
N VAL A 78 6.85 18.11 7.71
CA VAL A 78 7.47 17.67 8.95
C VAL A 78 8.79 18.39 9.10
N ARG A 79 9.02 19.03 10.24
CA ARG A 79 10.25 19.77 10.55
C ARG A 79 11.26 18.88 11.21
N VAL A 80 12.46 18.84 10.69
CA VAL A 80 13.59 18.06 11.21
C VAL A 80 14.80 18.97 11.40
N SER A 81 15.47 18.85 12.51
CA SER A 81 16.60 19.70 12.90
C SER A 81 17.94 18.98 12.76
N PHE A 82 19.01 19.72 12.53
CA PHE A 82 20.37 19.20 12.61
C PHE A 82 20.87 19.06 14.06
N THR A 83 20.26 19.75 15.00
CA THR A 83 20.71 19.82 16.40
C THR A 83 19.76 19.08 17.33
N ALA A 84 20.33 18.28 18.27
CA ALA A 84 19.58 17.63 19.32
C ALA A 84 19.04 18.60 20.38
N ASN A 85 19.74 19.70 20.62
CA ASN A 85 19.39 20.71 21.61
C ASN A 85 18.63 21.89 20.98
N HIS A 86 17.55 21.61 20.28
CA HIS A 86 16.81 22.64 19.57
C HIS A 86 16.13 23.62 20.54
N PRO A 87 16.35 24.95 20.41
CA PRO A 87 15.80 25.96 21.34
C PRO A 87 14.26 25.89 21.46
N MET A 88 13.54 25.60 20.38
CA MET A 88 12.07 25.52 20.41
C MET A 88 11.54 24.35 21.24
N MET A 89 12.32 23.29 21.45
CA MET A 89 11.95 22.22 22.37
C MET A 89 11.84 22.78 23.81
N TYR A 90 12.80 23.55 24.25
CA TYR A 90 12.79 24.16 25.57
C TYR A 90 11.69 25.21 25.74
N VAL A 91 11.38 25.97 24.68
CA VAL A 91 10.21 26.86 24.65
C VAL A 91 8.93 26.07 24.85
N ALA A 92 8.74 24.99 24.10
CA ALA A 92 7.55 24.14 24.21
C ALA A 92 7.42 23.49 25.62
N MET A 93 8.53 23.11 26.22
CA MET A 93 8.54 22.60 27.60
C MET A 93 8.16 23.68 28.61
N ASN A 94 8.75 24.86 28.51
CA ASN A 94 8.47 26.00 29.44
C ASN A 94 7.02 26.48 29.34
N GLU A 95 6.41 26.38 28.14
CA GLU A 95 5.01 26.72 27.92
C GLU A 95 4.06 25.57 28.27
N GLY A 96 4.54 24.43 28.73
CA GLY A 96 3.76 23.26 29.11
C GLY A 96 3.11 22.50 27.93
N ARG A 97 3.50 22.80 26.68
CA ARG A 97 3.04 22.09 25.48
C ARG A 97 3.63 20.68 25.39
N ILE A 98 4.85 20.49 25.86
CA ILE A 98 5.55 19.22 25.99
C ILE A 98 5.85 18.98 27.46
N SER A 99 5.40 17.89 28.03
CA SER A 99 5.60 17.51 29.44
C SER A 99 6.64 16.39 29.60
N ASN A 100 6.76 15.52 28.63
CA ASN A 100 7.69 14.39 28.63
C ASN A 100 8.44 14.33 27.28
N PRO A 101 9.45 15.21 27.09
CA PRO A 101 10.13 15.36 25.82
C PRO A 101 10.88 14.10 25.42
N VAL A 102 10.73 13.72 24.16
CA VAL A 102 11.52 12.69 23.50
C VAL A 102 12.14 13.26 22.23
N LEU A 103 13.33 12.76 21.92
CA LEU A 103 14.06 13.15 20.73
C LEU A 103 14.13 11.95 19.77
N LEU A 104 13.46 12.08 18.64
CA LEU A 104 13.54 11.11 17.55
C LEU A 104 14.79 11.38 16.73
N GLU A 105 15.59 10.33 16.51
CA GLU A 105 16.74 10.37 15.60
C GLU A 105 16.25 9.97 14.20
N ILE A 106 16.45 10.87 13.23
CA ILE A 106 15.99 10.71 11.86
C ILE A 106 17.18 10.44 10.95
N ASP A 107 17.06 9.42 10.08
CA ASP A 107 18.06 9.11 9.07
C ASP A 107 18.20 10.29 8.08
N PRO A 108 19.43 10.79 7.82
CA PRO A 108 19.66 11.85 6.86
C PRO A 108 19.20 11.55 5.43
N GLU A 109 18.88 10.31 5.08
CA GLU A 109 18.30 9.97 3.78
C GLU A 109 17.02 10.76 3.45
N VAL A 110 16.30 11.24 4.44
CA VAL A 110 15.11 12.11 4.23
C VAL A 110 15.44 13.40 3.46
N ILE A 111 16.70 13.84 3.48
CA ILE A 111 17.20 15.01 2.75
C ILE A 111 17.18 14.78 1.23
N TYR A 112 17.29 13.51 0.81
CA TYR A 112 17.36 13.16 -0.61
C TYR A 112 16.00 13.13 -1.30
N ASP A 113 14.90 13.30 -0.55
CA ASP A 113 13.57 13.39 -1.16
C ASP A 113 13.46 14.59 -2.10
N GLU A 114 12.91 14.37 -3.29
CA GLU A 114 12.78 15.41 -4.32
C GLU A 114 11.92 16.60 -3.87
N ASN A 115 10.99 16.37 -2.92
CA ASN A 115 10.10 17.38 -2.35
C ASN A 115 10.64 18.00 -1.05
N ALA A 116 11.78 17.52 -0.54
CA ALA A 116 12.40 18.11 0.65
C ALA A 116 12.86 19.56 0.39
N ARG A 117 12.67 20.41 1.39
CA ARG A 117 13.16 21.80 1.40
C ARG A 117 14.13 22.02 2.54
N TYR A 118 14.94 23.04 2.43
CA TYR A 118 16.01 23.38 3.36
C TYR A 118 15.84 24.82 3.80
N ALA A 119 15.80 25.04 5.09
CA ALA A 119 15.73 26.38 5.69
C ALA A 119 17.04 26.68 6.43
N ASP A 120 17.65 27.81 6.13
CA ASP A 120 18.93 28.26 6.75
C ASP A 120 18.81 28.52 8.24
N ARG A 121 17.59 28.67 8.75
CA ARG A 121 17.20 28.90 10.15
C ARG A 121 15.81 28.36 10.40
N ASN A 122 15.17 28.64 11.56
CA ASN A 122 13.77 28.29 11.76
C ASN A 122 12.92 28.86 10.62
N ALA A 123 12.19 27.99 9.92
CA ALA A 123 11.54 28.30 8.63
C ALA A 123 10.43 29.36 8.73
N THR A 124 9.86 29.58 9.92
CA THR A 124 8.85 30.65 10.14
C THR A 124 9.45 31.94 10.71
N ARG A 125 10.76 31.98 10.91
CA ARG A 125 11.43 33.20 11.38
C ARG A 125 11.57 34.23 10.25
N ASN A 126 11.39 35.51 10.57
CA ASN A 126 11.64 36.60 9.60
C ASN A 126 13.04 36.48 9.00
N GLY A 127 13.12 36.58 7.66
CA GLY A 127 14.36 36.50 6.92
C GLY A 127 14.88 35.07 6.69
N ALA A 128 14.11 34.02 7.02
CA ALA A 128 14.46 32.65 6.68
C ALA A 128 14.52 32.47 5.15
N LYS A 129 15.60 31.86 4.68
CA LYS A 129 15.75 31.45 3.28
C LYS A 129 15.39 29.99 3.16
N ILE A 130 14.39 29.69 2.32
CA ILE A 130 13.89 28.33 2.10
C ILE A 130 14.01 28.00 0.62
N GLY A 131 14.64 26.89 0.31
CA GLY A 131 14.76 26.41 -1.05
C GLY A 131 14.82 24.89 -1.14
N SER A 132 14.88 24.35 -2.35
CA SER A 132 14.86 22.90 -2.59
C SER A 132 16.07 22.39 -3.40
N THR A 133 16.97 23.30 -3.78
CA THR A 133 18.14 22.95 -4.60
C THR A 133 19.37 22.60 -3.75
N LEU A 134 20.37 22.00 -4.38
CA LEU A 134 21.66 21.77 -3.74
C LEU A 134 22.32 23.09 -3.27
N ASN A 135 22.11 24.18 -4.02
CA ASN A 135 22.65 25.47 -3.64
C ASN A 135 21.98 26.02 -2.39
N ASP A 136 20.68 25.79 -2.22
CA ASP A 136 19.96 26.16 -0.98
C ASP A 136 20.46 25.31 0.18
N PHE A 137 20.70 24.03 -0.02
CA PHE A 137 21.24 23.14 0.99
C PHE A 137 22.66 23.54 1.42
N LYS A 138 23.49 24.06 0.50
CA LYS A 138 24.81 24.59 0.82
C LYS A 138 24.78 25.88 1.66
N GLN A 139 23.62 26.56 1.79
CA GLN A 139 23.46 27.71 2.65
C GLN A 139 23.32 27.35 4.15
N ILE A 140 23.16 26.07 4.46
CA ILE A 140 23.17 25.62 5.84
C ILE A 140 24.55 25.85 6.47
N HIS A 141 24.56 26.53 7.61
CA HIS A 141 25.78 26.78 8.39
C HIS A 141 26.18 25.52 9.16
N PHE A 142 26.78 24.55 8.46
CA PHE A 142 27.06 23.21 9.04
C PHE A 142 27.96 23.24 10.28
N GLN A 143 28.80 24.23 10.46
CA GLN A 143 29.59 24.34 11.70
C GLN A 143 28.74 24.85 12.85
N THR A 144 27.85 25.80 12.59
CA THR A 144 26.91 26.37 13.55
C THR A 144 25.93 25.32 14.09
N VAL A 145 25.32 24.52 13.22
CA VAL A 145 24.34 23.49 13.64
C VAL A 145 24.97 22.35 14.44
N LYS A 146 26.30 22.19 14.41
CA LYS A 146 27.05 21.21 15.21
C LYS A 146 27.48 21.73 16.57
N ALA A 147 27.27 23.00 16.86
CA ALA A 147 27.60 23.53 18.18
C ALA A 147 26.84 22.78 19.31
N LYS A 148 27.48 22.61 20.46
CA LYS A 148 26.86 21.87 21.58
C LYS A 148 25.66 22.58 22.16
N LYS A 149 25.71 23.91 22.23
CA LYS A 149 24.66 24.75 22.79
C LYS A 149 24.46 25.99 21.95
N HIS A 150 23.24 26.43 21.82
CA HIS A 150 22.86 27.67 21.17
C HIS A 150 23.55 28.91 21.76
N PHE A 151 23.73 28.95 23.07
CA PHE A 151 24.33 30.09 23.79
C PHE A 151 25.85 30.17 23.67
N ASP A 152 26.50 29.13 23.14
CA ASP A 152 27.95 29.14 22.89
C ASP A 152 28.30 29.87 21.58
N LEU A 153 27.30 30.30 20.81
CA LEU A 153 27.42 30.96 19.53
C LEU A 153 27.27 32.46 19.63
N ASP A 154 27.94 33.19 18.75
CA ASP A 154 27.75 34.63 18.60
C ASP A 154 26.31 34.98 18.19
N ALA A 155 25.84 36.16 18.54
CA ALA A 155 24.42 36.55 18.36
C ALA A 155 23.95 36.51 16.91
N ASP A 156 24.80 36.74 15.95
CA ASP A 156 24.54 36.66 14.51
C ASP A 156 24.50 35.23 13.95
N GLU A 157 25.21 34.27 14.61
CA GLU A 157 25.19 32.85 14.26
C GLU A 157 24.02 32.08 14.93
N GLN A 158 23.52 32.53 16.07
CA GLN A 158 22.44 31.86 16.81
C GLN A 158 21.19 31.55 15.96
N PRO A 159 20.72 32.39 15.04
CA PRO A 159 19.62 32.05 14.16
C PRO A 159 19.84 30.80 13.31
N PHE A 160 21.05 30.62 12.79
CA PHE A 160 21.41 29.51 11.90
C PHE A 160 21.57 28.17 12.64
N TYR A 161 21.71 28.20 13.97
CA TYR A 161 21.66 26.99 14.79
C TYR A 161 20.33 26.24 14.67
N GLN A 162 19.25 26.95 14.32
CA GLN A 162 17.90 26.43 14.14
C GLN A 162 17.58 26.10 12.66
N ALA A 163 18.58 25.79 11.84
CA ALA A 163 18.35 25.35 10.49
C ALA A 163 17.52 24.06 10.45
N GLU A 164 16.60 23.97 9.50
CA GLU A 164 15.62 22.90 9.42
C GLU A 164 15.61 22.23 8.03
N ILE A 165 15.36 20.93 8.05
CA ILE A 165 14.94 20.17 6.88
C ILE A 165 13.42 20.06 6.95
N LEU A 166 12.76 20.36 5.86
CA LEU A 166 11.30 20.33 5.71
C LEU A 166 10.97 19.14 4.83
N VAL A 167 10.48 18.05 5.43
CA VAL A 167 10.10 16.83 4.74
C VAL A 167 8.61 16.86 4.44
N LYS A 168 8.23 16.75 3.17
CA LYS A 168 6.85 16.90 2.76
C LYS A 168 6.00 15.72 3.24
N ASN A 169 4.85 16.04 3.81
CA ASN A 169 3.78 15.17 4.29
C ASN A 169 4.17 14.21 5.42
N PHE A 170 5.19 13.35 5.25
CA PHE A 170 5.36 12.17 6.09
C PHE A 170 6.81 11.65 6.13
N ILE A 171 7.26 11.23 7.32
CA ILE A 171 8.52 10.49 7.52
C ILE A 171 8.19 9.08 8.01
N PRO A 172 8.38 8.03 7.19
CA PRO A 172 8.16 6.62 7.56
C PRO A 172 8.98 6.19 8.78
N LEU A 173 8.46 5.25 9.58
CA LEU A 173 9.15 4.70 10.77
C LEU A 173 10.55 4.19 10.48
N LYS A 174 10.82 3.63 9.31
CA LYS A 174 12.13 3.12 8.91
C LYS A 174 13.25 4.18 8.93
N TYR A 175 12.88 5.46 8.82
CA TYR A 175 13.81 6.59 8.94
C TYR A 175 13.91 7.16 10.36
N ILE A 176 13.20 6.60 11.35
CA ILE A 176 13.29 6.97 12.77
C ILE A 176 14.15 5.92 13.46
N THR A 177 15.46 6.15 13.49
CA THR A 177 16.46 5.11 13.82
C THR A 177 16.45 4.67 15.28
N ASN A 178 15.91 5.47 16.19
CA ASN A 178 15.87 5.18 17.62
C ASN A 178 14.46 4.87 18.16
N ILE A 179 13.47 4.67 17.27
CA ILE A 179 12.07 4.49 17.70
C ILE A 179 11.89 3.30 18.66
N GLY A 180 12.66 2.23 18.48
CA GLY A 180 12.66 1.04 19.34
C GLY A 180 13.14 1.28 20.79
N ASN A 181 13.85 2.38 21.04
CA ASN A 181 14.42 2.67 22.35
C ASN A 181 13.38 3.16 23.38
N PHE A 182 12.17 3.49 22.93
CA PHE A 182 11.14 4.05 23.80
C PHE A 182 10.25 3.01 24.49
N GLY A 183 10.45 1.71 24.23
CA GLY A 183 9.73 0.61 24.87
C GLY A 183 8.25 0.53 24.50
N ILE A 184 7.82 1.26 23.48
CA ILE A 184 6.50 1.12 22.89
C ILE A 184 6.65 0.03 21.82
N PRO A 185 5.75 -0.97 21.78
CA PRO A 185 5.78 -1.96 20.71
C PRO A 185 5.67 -1.22 19.37
N ILE A 186 6.75 -1.23 18.61
CA ILE A 186 6.66 -0.84 17.20
C ILE A 186 5.82 -1.94 16.58
N PRO A 187 4.70 -1.62 15.90
CA PRO A 187 4.17 -2.56 14.96
C PRO A 187 5.35 -2.79 14.02
N SER A 188 6.04 -3.93 14.19
CA SER A 188 7.01 -4.36 13.18
C SER A 188 6.37 -4.06 11.84
N GLU A 189 7.15 -3.57 10.83
CA GLU A 189 6.71 -3.62 9.41
C GLU A 189 5.90 -4.88 9.28
N PRO A 190 4.63 -4.83 8.73
CA PRO A 190 3.70 -5.91 8.99
C PRO A 190 4.48 -7.20 8.97
N GLN A 191 4.93 -7.59 10.14
CA GLN A 191 5.58 -8.87 10.31
C GLN A 191 4.42 -9.73 9.90
N GLN A 192 4.48 -10.20 8.65
CA GLN A 192 3.79 -11.45 8.35
C GLN A 192 4.03 -12.26 9.60
N MET A 193 2.97 -12.44 10.40
CA MET A 193 3.07 -13.20 11.65
C MET A 193 3.83 -14.46 11.30
N GLN A 194 5.16 -14.43 11.52
CA GLN A 194 6.03 -15.57 11.30
C GLN A 194 5.87 -16.47 12.52
N SER A 195 4.61 -16.78 12.87
CA SER A 195 4.37 -18.02 13.55
C SER A 195 4.82 -19.11 12.56
N LYS A 196 5.54 -20.09 13.01
CA LYS A 196 5.84 -21.29 12.19
C LYS A 196 4.59 -21.90 11.53
N ASN A 197 3.41 -21.43 11.87
CA ASN A 197 2.09 -21.89 11.50
C ASN A 197 1.18 -20.79 10.90
N ALA A 198 1.72 -19.66 10.41
CA ALA A 198 0.89 -18.64 9.73
C ALA A 198 0.42 -19.14 8.36
N TYR A 199 -0.77 -18.71 7.94
CA TYR A 199 -1.43 -19.08 6.68
C TYR A 199 -1.71 -20.59 6.58
N THR A 200 -2.13 -21.20 7.67
CA THR A 200 -2.44 -22.62 7.78
C THR A 200 -3.84 -22.89 8.32
N ALA A 201 -4.59 -21.85 8.70
CA ALA A 201 -5.95 -22.00 9.17
C ALA A 201 -6.82 -22.71 8.13
N ARG A 202 -7.61 -23.64 8.61
CA ARG A 202 -8.57 -24.37 7.78
C ARG A 202 -9.74 -23.47 7.46
N VAL A 203 -10.12 -23.44 6.20
CA VAL A 203 -11.34 -22.74 5.77
C VAL A 203 -12.52 -23.70 5.81
N ASP A 204 -13.51 -23.36 6.63
CA ASP A 204 -14.77 -24.12 6.78
C ASP A 204 -15.93 -23.15 7.11
N ARG A 205 -17.10 -23.68 7.48
CA ARG A 205 -18.30 -22.86 7.79
C ARG A 205 -18.13 -21.95 9.01
N GLU A 206 -17.32 -22.37 9.97
CA GLU A 206 -17.08 -21.62 11.20
C GLU A 206 -15.96 -20.62 11.04
N HIS A 207 -15.02 -20.91 10.14
CA HIS A 207 -13.82 -20.12 9.85
C HIS A 207 -13.75 -19.76 8.36
N PRO A 208 -14.64 -18.90 7.85
CA PRO A 208 -14.61 -18.48 6.45
C PRO A 208 -13.39 -17.58 6.16
N THR A 209 -13.06 -17.40 4.89
CA THR A 209 -12.16 -16.33 4.46
C THR A 209 -12.86 -15.38 3.48
N ALA A 210 -12.21 -14.31 3.08
CA ALA A 210 -12.78 -13.36 2.11
C ALA A 210 -11.88 -13.15 0.90
N PHE A 211 -12.51 -12.95 -0.27
CA PHE A 211 -11.87 -12.55 -1.50
C PHE A 211 -12.45 -11.22 -1.99
N ILE A 212 -11.58 -10.25 -2.30
CA ILE A 212 -11.97 -8.99 -2.91
C ILE A 212 -11.26 -8.87 -4.25
N PHE A 213 -12.04 -8.80 -5.33
CA PHE A 213 -11.54 -8.51 -6.67
C PHE A 213 -11.70 -7.01 -6.94
N LEU A 214 -10.59 -6.31 -7.18
CA LEU A 214 -10.57 -4.92 -7.63
C LEU A 214 -10.30 -4.92 -9.12
N VAL A 215 -11.24 -4.43 -9.89
CA VAL A 215 -11.23 -4.53 -11.36
C VAL A 215 -11.26 -3.14 -11.96
N ASP A 216 -10.17 -2.80 -12.65
CA ASP A 216 -10.08 -1.55 -13.40
C ASP A 216 -11.13 -1.50 -14.52
N GLN A 217 -11.88 -0.42 -14.56
CA GLN A 217 -12.94 -0.12 -15.52
C GLN A 217 -12.67 1.18 -16.29
N SER A 218 -11.42 1.67 -16.23
CA SER A 218 -11.02 2.90 -16.91
C SER A 218 -11.03 2.74 -18.43
N ALA A 219 -10.97 3.86 -19.14
CA ALA A 219 -11.05 3.86 -20.60
C ALA A 219 -9.90 3.10 -21.28
N SER A 220 -8.73 2.98 -20.66
CA SER A 220 -7.59 2.22 -21.18
C SER A 220 -7.90 0.72 -21.34
N MET A 221 -8.79 0.18 -20.50
CA MET A 221 -9.25 -1.21 -20.56
C MET A 221 -10.05 -1.55 -21.85
N ARG A 222 -10.32 -0.57 -22.73
CA ARG A 222 -10.93 -0.78 -24.05
C ARG A 222 -9.95 -1.30 -25.12
N ARG A 223 -8.67 -1.35 -24.82
CA ARG A 223 -7.67 -1.90 -25.76
C ARG A 223 -8.00 -3.34 -26.10
N LEU A 224 -7.85 -3.70 -27.39
CA LEU A 224 -8.18 -5.04 -27.88
C LEU A 224 -7.10 -6.05 -27.47
N THR A 225 -7.53 -7.25 -27.15
CA THR A 225 -6.69 -8.43 -26.88
C THR A 225 -7.33 -9.67 -27.49
N THR A 226 -6.56 -10.74 -27.64
CA THR A 226 -7.10 -12.05 -28.03
C THR A 226 -7.18 -12.94 -26.79
N PHE A 227 -8.38 -13.43 -26.48
CA PHE A 227 -8.61 -14.37 -25.40
C PHE A 227 -9.57 -15.48 -25.83
N ASN A 228 -9.23 -16.75 -25.54
CA ASN A 228 -9.96 -17.94 -25.99
C ASN A 228 -10.23 -18.00 -27.51
N GLY A 229 -9.31 -17.46 -28.34
CA GLY A 229 -9.41 -17.44 -29.79
C GLY A 229 -10.37 -16.36 -30.35
N GLU A 230 -10.84 -15.44 -29.52
CA GLU A 230 -11.69 -14.31 -29.93
C GLU A 230 -11.00 -12.97 -29.62
N GLU A 231 -11.18 -11.99 -30.52
CA GLU A 231 -10.77 -10.62 -30.29
C GLU A 231 -11.83 -9.91 -29.43
N MET A 232 -11.40 -9.29 -28.34
CA MET A 232 -12.26 -8.57 -27.41
C MET A 232 -11.47 -7.48 -26.68
N THR A 233 -12.13 -6.62 -25.90
CA THR A 233 -11.44 -5.65 -25.06
C THR A 233 -10.80 -6.32 -23.85
N LEU A 234 -9.76 -5.68 -23.26
CA LEU A 234 -9.17 -6.13 -21.99
C LEU A 234 -10.23 -6.26 -20.89
N SER A 235 -11.16 -5.30 -20.81
CA SER A 235 -12.24 -5.33 -19.83
C SER A 235 -13.16 -6.53 -20.00
N GLU A 236 -13.51 -6.92 -21.25
CA GLU A 236 -14.30 -8.12 -21.52
C GLU A 236 -13.55 -9.41 -21.20
N ALA A 237 -12.24 -9.46 -21.50
CA ALA A 237 -11.40 -10.60 -21.15
C ALA A 237 -11.27 -10.76 -19.62
N VAL A 238 -11.04 -9.67 -18.90
CA VAL A 238 -10.99 -9.65 -17.42
C VAL A 238 -12.36 -10.00 -16.83
N GLU A 239 -13.47 -9.50 -17.39
CA GLU A 239 -14.83 -9.90 -17.03
C GLU A 239 -15.00 -11.42 -17.07
N GLN A 240 -14.63 -12.05 -18.19
CA GLN A 240 -14.74 -13.51 -18.34
C GLN A 240 -13.88 -14.26 -17.31
N ILE A 241 -12.66 -13.78 -17.06
CA ILE A 241 -11.72 -14.40 -16.11
C ILE A 241 -12.26 -14.29 -14.68
N VAL A 242 -12.71 -13.10 -14.25
CA VAL A 242 -13.24 -12.88 -12.89
C VAL A 242 -14.51 -13.70 -12.68
N ASN A 243 -15.47 -13.69 -13.63
CA ASN A 243 -16.67 -14.53 -13.53
C ASN A 243 -16.33 -16.03 -13.47
N SER A 244 -15.35 -16.48 -14.27
CA SER A 244 -14.89 -17.88 -14.22
C SER A 244 -14.27 -18.23 -12.87
N GLN A 245 -13.53 -17.31 -12.27
CA GLN A 245 -12.95 -17.53 -10.94
C GLN A 245 -14.01 -17.57 -9.83
N ILE A 246 -15.05 -16.72 -9.94
CA ILE A 246 -16.21 -16.77 -9.04
C ILE A 246 -16.93 -18.10 -9.14
N ILE A 247 -17.16 -18.62 -10.36
CA ILE A 247 -17.75 -19.95 -10.57
C ILE A 247 -16.91 -21.01 -9.85
N GLU A 248 -15.60 -21.02 -10.08
CA GLU A 248 -14.71 -22.01 -9.47
C GLU A 248 -14.73 -21.96 -7.93
N LEU A 249 -14.76 -20.76 -7.34
CA LEU A 249 -14.88 -20.58 -5.89
C LEU A 249 -16.23 -21.12 -5.37
N VAL A 250 -17.34 -20.79 -6.03
CA VAL A 250 -18.68 -21.24 -5.65
C VAL A 250 -18.81 -22.78 -5.78
N GLU A 251 -18.30 -23.37 -6.86
CA GLU A 251 -18.35 -24.83 -7.05
C GLU A 251 -17.62 -25.61 -5.95
N ARG A 252 -16.51 -25.06 -5.43
CA ARG A 252 -15.80 -25.64 -4.30
C ARG A 252 -16.62 -25.63 -2.99
N CYS A 253 -17.58 -24.70 -2.89
CA CYS A 253 -18.49 -24.65 -1.75
C CYS A 253 -19.65 -25.66 -1.84
N VAL A 254 -19.84 -26.31 -3.00
CA VAL A 254 -20.97 -27.25 -3.20
C VAL A 254 -20.58 -28.65 -2.80
N LYS A 255 -21.28 -29.23 -1.80
CA LYS A 255 -21.14 -30.62 -1.37
C LYS A 255 -22.52 -31.23 -1.16
N ASN A 256 -22.79 -32.38 -1.77
CA ASN A 256 -24.08 -33.03 -1.70
C ASN A 256 -25.27 -32.15 -2.07
N ASN A 257 -25.10 -31.32 -3.09
CA ASN A 257 -26.05 -30.30 -3.58
C ASN A 257 -26.35 -29.15 -2.60
N GLU A 258 -25.69 -29.09 -1.45
CA GLU A 258 -25.74 -28.00 -0.48
C GLU A 258 -24.59 -27.04 -0.73
N THR A 259 -24.85 -25.73 -0.67
CA THR A 259 -23.81 -24.69 -0.77
C THR A 259 -23.35 -24.31 0.61
N ARG A 260 -22.06 -24.43 0.87
CA ARG A 260 -21.44 -24.13 2.18
C ARG A 260 -20.82 -22.73 2.15
N HIS A 261 -20.93 -22.02 3.26
CA HIS A 261 -20.35 -20.70 3.43
C HIS A 261 -18.86 -20.82 3.82
N TYR A 262 -17.99 -20.97 2.83
CA TYR A 262 -16.54 -21.00 3.04
C TYR A 262 -15.88 -19.66 2.72
N PHE A 263 -16.52 -18.83 1.91
CA PHE A 263 -15.99 -17.56 1.44
C PHE A 263 -17.03 -16.46 1.51
N ASP A 264 -16.54 -15.23 1.73
CA ASP A 264 -17.26 -14.01 1.42
C ASP A 264 -16.56 -13.36 0.24
N ILE A 265 -17.28 -13.05 -0.83
CA ILE A 265 -16.71 -12.55 -2.08
C ILE A 265 -17.24 -11.15 -2.34
N ALA A 266 -16.33 -10.20 -2.62
CA ALA A 266 -16.66 -8.88 -3.09
C ALA A 266 -16.00 -8.59 -4.45
N VAL A 267 -16.70 -7.88 -5.31
CA VAL A 267 -16.18 -7.38 -6.58
C VAL A 267 -16.36 -5.87 -6.63
N ILE A 268 -15.25 -5.15 -6.70
CA ILE A 268 -15.20 -3.69 -6.74
C ILE A 268 -14.70 -3.27 -8.12
N GLY A 269 -15.54 -2.58 -8.89
CA GLY A 269 -15.12 -1.88 -10.10
C GLY A 269 -14.60 -0.50 -9.75
N TYR A 270 -13.58 -0.01 -10.45
CA TYR A 270 -13.06 1.33 -10.26
C TYR A 270 -12.60 1.97 -11.58
N GLY A 271 -12.80 3.26 -11.66
CA GLY A 271 -12.40 4.16 -12.74
C GLY A 271 -12.46 5.57 -12.20
N GLN A 272 -13.53 6.31 -12.49
CA GLN A 272 -13.82 7.61 -11.88
C GLN A 272 -14.19 7.47 -10.39
N GLU A 273 -14.97 6.45 -10.06
CA GLU A 273 -15.37 6.09 -8.70
C GLU A 273 -15.11 4.60 -8.44
N ALA A 274 -15.17 4.21 -7.16
CA ALA A 274 -15.14 2.80 -6.75
C ALA A 274 -16.54 2.35 -6.32
N TYR A 275 -17.04 1.28 -6.91
CA TYR A 275 -18.39 0.80 -6.71
C TYR A 275 -18.46 -0.73 -6.61
N SER A 276 -19.56 -1.25 -6.05
CA SER A 276 -19.86 -2.68 -6.14
C SER A 276 -20.13 -3.07 -7.59
N ALA A 277 -19.33 -3.99 -8.13
CA ALA A 277 -19.47 -4.41 -9.52
C ALA A 277 -20.45 -5.59 -9.72
N TRP A 278 -21.14 -6.02 -8.70
CA TRP A 278 -22.23 -6.97 -8.82
C TRP A 278 -23.37 -6.41 -9.65
N ASN A 279 -24.03 -7.26 -10.42
CA ASN A 279 -25.19 -6.89 -11.24
C ASN A 279 -26.43 -7.73 -10.88
N GLY A 280 -27.60 -7.27 -11.34
CA GLY A 280 -28.87 -7.94 -11.15
C GLY A 280 -29.32 -7.93 -9.70
N ALA A 281 -29.74 -9.07 -9.16
CA ALA A 281 -30.23 -9.18 -7.79
C ALA A 281 -29.17 -8.92 -6.72
N LEU A 282 -27.87 -8.95 -7.10
CA LEU A 282 -26.75 -8.68 -6.19
C LEU A 282 -26.23 -7.25 -6.31
N GLU A 283 -26.83 -6.40 -7.14
CA GLU A 283 -26.39 -5.01 -7.37
C GLU A 283 -26.35 -4.22 -6.05
N GLY A 284 -25.24 -3.51 -5.84
CA GLY A 284 -25.01 -2.72 -4.63
C GLY A 284 -24.57 -3.51 -3.40
N SER A 285 -24.57 -4.85 -3.46
CA SER A 285 -24.05 -5.68 -2.35
C SER A 285 -22.54 -5.49 -2.22
N ASP A 286 -22.05 -5.55 -0.98
CA ASP A 286 -20.62 -5.54 -0.68
C ASP A 286 -20.07 -6.97 -0.75
N PHE A 287 -20.03 -7.69 0.37
CA PHE A 287 -19.73 -9.10 0.38
C PHE A 287 -20.98 -9.93 0.07
N VAL A 288 -20.80 -10.99 -0.72
CA VAL A 288 -21.84 -11.92 -1.13
C VAL A 288 -21.37 -13.36 -0.83
N THR A 289 -22.26 -14.17 -0.28
CA THR A 289 -21.98 -15.57 0.04
C THR A 289 -22.04 -16.46 -1.20
N PRO A 290 -21.37 -17.64 -1.21
CA PRO A 290 -21.46 -18.59 -2.32
C PRO A 290 -22.89 -19.04 -2.65
N GLU A 291 -23.77 -19.14 -1.67
CA GLU A 291 -25.17 -19.50 -1.88
C GLU A 291 -25.94 -18.40 -2.62
N GLU A 292 -25.77 -17.14 -2.20
CA GLU A 292 -26.39 -15.99 -2.87
C GLU A 292 -25.89 -15.87 -4.32
N ILE A 293 -24.58 -16.04 -4.55
CA ILE A 293 -23.99 -16.03 -5.90
C ILE A 293 -24.59 -17.14 -6.75
N ARG A 294 -24.63 -18.38 -6.24
CA ARG A 294 -25.15 -19.53 -6.96
C ARG A 294 -26.60 -19.35 -7.41
N ASN A 295 -27.42 -18.72 -6.54
CA ASN A 295 -28.85 -18.58 -6.75
C ASN A 295 -29.24 -17.34 -7.57
N ASN A 296 -28.33 -16.36 -7.70
CA ASN A 296 -28.62 -15.07 -8.34
C ASN A 296 -27.66 -14.72 -9.49
N PRO A 297 -27.50 -15.56 -10.53
CA PRO A 297 -26.74 -15.15 -11.70
C PRO A 297 -27.45 -14.01 -12.43
N PHE A 298 -26.69 -12.96 -12.82
CA PHE A 298 -27.22 -11.82 -13.54
C PHE A 298 -27.63 -12.21 -14.96
N MET A 299 -26.75 -12.95 -15.65
CA MET A 299 -27.02 -13.47 -16.99
C MET A 299 -26.28 -14.78 -17.26
N LYS A 300 -26.63 -15.40 -18.36
CA LYS A 300 -25.96 -16.55 -18.93
C LYS A 300 -25.43 -16.18 -20.32
N LYS A 301 -24.13 -16.37 -20.53
CA LYS A 301 -23.47 -16.05 -21.81
C LYS A 301 -22.85 -17.32 -22.40
N MET A 302 -23.05 -17.52 -23.69
CA MET A 302 -22.30 -18.54 -24.44
C MET A 302 -20.88 -18.04 -24.66
N VAL A 303 -19.88 -18.79 -24.18
CA VAL A 303 -18.46 -18.49 -24.37
C VAL A 303 -17.77 -19.67 -25.01
N LYS A 304 -16.79 -19.39 -25.86
CA LYS A 304 -15.95 -20.44 -26.45
C LYS A 304 -14.85 -20.82 -25.48
N GLU A 305 -14.74 -22.11 -25.20
CA GLU A 305 -13.68 -22.68 -24.37
C GLU A 305 -12.89 -23.75 -25.12
N GLU A 306 -11.57 -23.72 -24.93
CA GLU A 306 -10.70 -24.81 -25.35
C GLU A 306 -10.85 -25.99 -24.38
N VAL A 307 -11.41 -27.06 -24.89
CA VAL A 307 -11.57 -28.31 -24.15
C VAL A 307 -10.56 -29.34 -24.67
N ARG A 308 -9.67 -29.80 -23.80
CA ARG A 308 -8.77 -30.92 -24.11
C ARG A 308 -9.54 -32.23 -24.12
N THR A 309 -9.55 -32.87 -25.26
CA THR A 309 -10.14 -34.21 -25.47
C THR A 309 -9.03 -35.22 -25.74
N ARG A 310 -9.36 -36.52 -25.69
CA ARG A 310 -8.43 -37.58 -26.11
C ARG A 310 -7.95 -37.45 -27.58
N LYS A 311 -8.63 -36.64 -28.39
CA LYS A 311 -8.33 -36.41 -29.83
C LYS A 311 -7.61 -35.08 -30.08
N GLY A 312 -7.31 -34.29 -29.02
CA GLY A 312 -6.68 -32.98 -29.14
C GLY A 312 -7.51 -31.87 -28.51
N ILE A 313 -7.12 -30.62 -28.78
CA ILE A 313 -7.83 -29.41 -28.30
C ILE A 313 -9.01 -29.16 -29.24
N THR A 314 -10.19 -28.94 -28.67
CA THR A 314 -11.42 -28.60 -29.41
C THR A 314 -12.04 -27.38 -28.74
N ILE A 315 -12.50 -26.41 -29.55
CA ILE A 315 -13.27 -25.26 -29.06
C ILE A 315 -14.74 -25.70 -28.92
N LYS A 316 -15.31 -25.50 -27.74
CA LYS A 316 -16.74 -25.74 -27.49
C LYS A 316 -17.41 -24.47 -27.00
N GLU A 317 -18.63 -24.24 -27.44
CA GLU A 317 -19.50 -23.24 -26.82
C GLU A 317 -20.07 -23.80 -25.51
N VAL A 318 -19.83 -23.07 -24.40
CA VAL A 318 -20.26 -23.43 -23.06
C VAL A 318 -21.09 -22.30 -22.49
N GLU A 319 -22.24 -22.63 -21.91
CA GLU A 319 -23.04 -21.63 -21.16
C GLU A 319 -22.30 -21.30 -19.85
N LYS A 320 -21.94 -20.02 -19.65
CA LYS A 320 -21.38 -19.52 -18.41
C LYS A 320 -22.31 -18.51 -17.77
N LYS A 321 -22.46 -18.65 -16.45
CA LYS A 321 -23.14 -17.68 -15.61
C LYS A 321 -22.24 -16.47 -15.37
N GLN A 322 -22.83 -15.29 -15.28
CA GLN A 322 -22.14 -14.04 -15.01
C GLN A 322 -22.84 -13.27 -13.89
N TRP A 323 -22.07 -12.56 -13.09
CA TRP A 323 -22.52 -11.72 -12.00
C TRP A 323 -22.00 -10.29 -12.10
N MET A 324 -20.91 -10.08 -12.84
CA MET A 324 -20.38 -8.76 -13.17
C MET A 324 -20.19 -8.63 -14.68
N THR A 325 -20.30 -7.42 -15.17
CA THR A 325 -20.05 -7.06 -16.58
C THR A 325 -19.02 -5.95 -16.67
N ALA A 326 -18.25 -5.95 -17.76
CA ALA A 326 -17.33 -4.87 -18.06
C ALA A 326 -18.10 -3.54 -18.18
N ARG A 327 -17.55 -2.50 -17.55
CA ARG A 327 -18.01 -1.12 -17.68
C ARG A 327 -16.85 -0.27 -18.18
N HIS A 328 -17.18 0.90 -18.68
CA HIS A 328 -16.20 1.90 -19.09
C HIS A 328 -16.46 3.18 -18.33
N ASP A 329 -15.85 3.30 -17.16
CA ASP A 329 -16.12 4.36 -16.20
C ASP A 329 -15.07 5.48 -16.29
N GLY A 330 -15.20 6.30 -17.34
CA GLY A 330 -14.38 7.50 -17.49
C GLY A 330 -12.93 7.24 -17.90
N SER A 331 -12.11 8.29 -17.83
CA SER A 331 -10.69 8.27 -18.22
C SER A 331 -9.72 8.23 -17.04
N TRP A 332 -10.22 8.20 -15.81
CA TRP A 332 -9.42 8.16 -14.59
C TRP A 332 -9.30 6.73 -14.06
N THR A 333 -8.17 6.45 -13.40
CA THR A 333 -7.88 5.18 -12.73
C THR A 333 -7.67 5.44 -11.23
N HIS A 334 -8.77 5.70 -10.52
CA HIS A 334 -8.75 5.96 -9.08
C HIS A 334 -8.63 4.67 -8.26
N MET A 335 -7.46 4.03 -8.35
CA MET A 335 -7.12 2.83 -7.57
C MET A 335 -7.16 3.11 -6.06
N ASP A 336 -6.86 4.34 -5.63
CA ASP A 336 -6.95 4.77 -4.23
C ASP A 336 -8.35 4.61 -3.65
N LYS A 337 -9.39 4.95 -4.42
CA LYS A 337 -10.78 4.77 -4.00
C LYS A 337 -11.15 3.29 -3.85
N ALA A 338 -10.63 2.44 -4.74
CA ALA A 338 -10.83 1.00 -4.65
C ALA A 338 -10.14 0.40 -3.41
N PHE A 339 -8.93 0.83 -3.09
CA PHE A 339 -8.20 0.38 -1.91
C PHE A 339 -8.89 0.84 -0.61
N LYS A 340 -9.33 2.10 -0.53
CA LYS A 340 -10.10 2.63 0.61
C LYS A 340 -11.42 1.88 0.81
N ARG A 341 -12.13 1.55 -0.30
CA ARG A 341 -13.35 0.75 -0.21
C ARG A 341 -13.07 -0.67 0.29
N ALA A 342 -12.02 -1.31 -0.23
CA ALA A 342 -11.60 -2.64 0.22
C ALA A 342 -11.21 -2.65 1.70
N GLU A 343 -10.49 -1.63 2.17
CA GLU A 343 -10.14 -1.45 3.59
C GLU A 343 -11.39 -1.39 4.47
N GLY A 344 -12.36 -0.54 4.13
CA GLY A 344 -13.62 -0.43 4.89
C GLY A 344 -14.42 -1.73 4.92
N LEU A 345 -14.45 -2.50 3.82
CA LEU A 345 -15.10 -3.82 3.78
C LEU A 345 -14.39 -4.83 4.68
N LEU A 346 -13.06 -4.88 4.63
CA LEU A 346 -12.24 -5.77 5.45
C LEU A 346 -12.32 -5.44 6.92
N GLU A 347 -12.35 -4.16 7.30
CA GLU A 347 -12.55 -3.76 8.70
C GLU A 347 -13.87 -4.32 9.26
N ASN A 348 -14.95 -4.21 8.50
CA ASN A 348 -16.25 -4.73 8.90
C ASN A 348 -16.24 -6.26 8.96
N TRP A 349 -15.64 -6.92 7.97
CA TRP A 349 -15.51 -8.37 7.93
C TRP A 349 -14.70 -8.91 9.13
N MET A 350 -13.55 -8.28 9.44
CA MET A 350 -12.71 -8.66 10.56
C MET A 350 -13.38 -8.43 11.91
N LYS A 351 -14.17 -7.36 12.07
CA LYS A 351 -14.99 -7.14 13.28
C LYS A 351 -15.99 -8.27 13.51
N GLN A 352 -16.57 -8.80 12.44
CA GLN A 352 -17.54 -9.93 12.52
C GLN A 352 -16.87 -11.27 12.80
N HIS A 353 -15.58 -11.40 12.53
CA HIS A 353 -14.83 -12.66 12.65
C HIS A 353 -13.64 -12.56 13.63
N HIS A 354 -13.62 -11.55 14.51
CA HIS A 354 -12.49 -11.24 15.39
C HIS A 354 -12.16 -12.35 16.41
N ASP A 355 -13.14 -13.19 16.74
CA ASP A 355 -13.06 -14.29 17.68
C ASP A 355 -12.77 -15.65 17.02
N LYS A 356 -12.53 -15.67 15.71
CA LYS A 356 -12.33 -16.87 14.91
C LYS A 356 -10.90 -16.94 14.34
N ASP A 357 -10.39 -18.15 14.21
CA ASP A 357 -9.10 -18.40 13.56
C ASP A 357 -9.30 -18.52 12.04
N CYS A 358 -9.76 -17.41 11.42
CA CYS A 358 -9.99 -17.37 9.99
C CYS A 358 -8.69 -17.23 9.21
N TYR A 359 -8.62 -17.90 8.04
CA TYR A 359 -7.57 -17.65 7.06
C TYR A 359 -7.65 -16.19 6.60
N PRO A 360 -6.50 -15.49 6.44
CA PRO A 360 -6.50 -14.09 6.06
C PRO A 360 -7.18 -13.81 4.73
N PRO A 361 -7.95 -12.73 4.61
CA PRO A 361 -8.52 -12.30 3.34
C PRO A 361 -7.48 -12.03 2.26
N THR A 362 -7.88 -12.20 1.01
CA THR A 362 -7.06 -11.90 -0.16
C THR A 362 -7.72 -10.83 -1.01
N VAL A 363 -6.97 -9.77 -1.33
CA VAL A 363 -7.35 -8.71 -2.27
C VAL A 363 -6.57 -8.89 -3.56
N ILE A 364 -7.25 -8.94 -4.70
CA ILE A 364 -6.65 -9.12 -6.02
C ILE A 364 -7.00 -7.91 -6.88
N ASN A 365 -6.03 -7.06 -7.13
CA ASN A 365 -6.15 -5.87 -7.96
C ASN A 365 -5.69 -6.16 -9.38
N ILE A 366 -6.54 -5.85 -10.38
CA ILE A 366 -6.30 -6.06 -11.81
C ILE A 366 -6.44 -4.71 -12.51
N THR A 367 -5.37 -4.25 -13.17
CA THR A 367 -5.30 -2.94 -13.85
C THR A 367 -4.48 -3.04 -15.13
N ASP A 368 -4.73 -2.19 -16.11
CA ASP A 368 -3.93 -2.09 -17.34
C ASP A 368 -3.08 -0.82 -17.42
N GLY A 369 -3.06 -0.03 -16.36
CA GLY A 369 -2.37 1.25 -16.34
C GLY A 369 -1.97 1.75 -14.97
N GLU A 370 -1.24 2.87 -15.00
CA GLU A 370 -0.89 3.57 -13.79
C GLU A 370 -2.11 4.28 -13.20
N TYR A 371 -2.23 4.23 -11.88
CA TYR A 371 -3.22 5.02 -11.17
C TYR A 371 -2.93 6.53 -11.31
N ASN A 372 -3.97 7.32 -11.23
CA ASN A 372 -3.90 8.78 -11.27
C ASN A 372 -4.76 9.40 -10.17
N GLY A 373 -4.59 10.70 -9.97
CA GLY A 373 -5.32 11.44 -8.93
C GLY A 373 -4.69 11.40 -7.53
N VAL A 374 -3.69 10.54 -7.29
CA VAL A 374 -2.96 10.44 -6.02
C VAL A 374 -1.47 10.24 -6.25
N SER A 375 -0.65 10.61 -5.26
CA SER A 375 0.79 10.36 -5.29
C SER A 375 1.11 8.87 -5.09
N HIS A 376 2.33 8.47 -5.51
CA HIS A 376 2.80 7.11 -5.25
C HIS A 376 2.89 6.80 -3.75
N ASP A 377 3.34 7.77 -2.95
CA ASP A 377 3.48 7.60 -1.50
C ASP A 377 2.11 7.34 -0.84
N GLU A 378 1.05 8.04 -1.28
CA GLU A 378 -0.32 7.80 -0.80
C GLU A 378 -0.82 6.40 -1.21
N MET A 379 -0.60 5.98 -2.46
CA MET A 379 -0.95 4.63 -2.90
C MET A 379 -0.19 3.55 -2.11
N GLN A 380 1.11 3.76 -1.87
CA GLN A 380 1.92 2.85 -1.07
C GLN A 380 1.41 2.76 0.38
N GLN A 381 0.97 3.88 0.97
CA GLN A 381 0.37 3.88 2.31
C GLN A 381 -0.94 3.08 2.35
N LEU A 382 -1.84 3.30 1.39
CA LEU A 382 -3.08 2.52 1.30
C LEU A 382 -2.81 1.02 1.12
N ALA A 383 -1.84 0.66 0.29
CA ALA A 383 -1.41 -0.73 0.15
C ALA A 383 -0.85 -1.31 1.46
N ASN A 384 -0.06 -0.52 2.20
CA ASN A 384 0.49 -0.93 3.49
C ASN A 384 -0.61 -1.06 4.56
N GLN A 385 -1.62 -0.18 4.57
CA GLN A 385 -2.79 -0.28 5.44
C GLN A 385 -3.52 -1.59 5.20
N LEU A 386 -3.87 -1.92 3.95
CA LEU A 386 -4.48 -3.21 3.61
C LEU A 386 -3.62 -4.41 4.07
N LYS A 387 -2.32 -4.39 3.76
CA LYS A 387 -1.38 -5.47 4.14
C LYS A 387 -1.13 -5.56 5.64
N SER A 388 -1.40 -4.52 6.42
CA SER A 388 -1.27 -4.52 7.88
C SER A 388 -2.48 -5.10 8.59
N MET A 389 -3.64 -5.15 7.95
CA MET A 389 -4.83 -5.81 8.49
C MET A 389 -4.55 -7.32 8.64
N PHE A 390 -5.04 -7.94 9.69
CA PHE A 390 -4.69 -9.33 10.00
C PHE A 390 -5.82 -10.09 10.69
N THR A 391 -5.79 -11.40 10.52
CA THR A 391 -6.50 -12.41 11.34
C THR A 391 -5.49 -13.09 12.25
N ASN A 392 -5.95 -13.99 13.14
CA ASN A 392 -5.05 -14.78 13.98
C ASN A 392 -4.06 -15.65 13.18
N ASP A 393 -4.37 -15.97 11.92
CA ASP A 393 -3.54 -16.82 11.04
C ASP A 393 -2.58 -16.05 10.13
N GLY A 394 -2.72 -14.73 10.00
CA GLY A 394 -1.79 -13.92 9.20
C GLY A 394 -2.39 -12.61 8.67
N ASN A 395 -1.60 -11.91 7.90
CA ASN A 395 -1.97 -10.63 7.30
C ASN A 395 -2.76 -10.80 6.00
N VAL A 396 -3.58 -9.80 5.66
CA VAL A 396 -4.23 -9.68 4.36
C VAL A 396 -3.19 -9.79 3.23
N LEU A 397 -3.51 -10.59 2.23
CA LEU A 397 -2.68 -10.75 1.04
C LEU A 397 -3.19 -9.82 -0.07
N LEU A 398 -2.32 -8.94 -0.56
CA LEU A 398 -2.58 -8.02 -1.66
C LEU A 398 -1.82 -8.46 -2.91
N PHE A 399 -2.56 -8.88 -3.93
CA PHE A 399 -2.06 -9.17 -5.28
C PHE A 399 -2.23 -7.94 -6.16
N ASN A 400 -1.19 -7.55 -6.91
CA ASN A 400 -1.25 -6.48 -7.90
C ASN A 400 -0.89 -7.03 -9.29
N ILE A 401 -1.84 -7.02 -10.21
CA ILE A 401 -1.67 -7.62 -11.55
C ILE A 401 -1.90 -6.56 -12.61
N HIS A 402 -0.81 -6.17 -13.28
CA HIS A 402 -0.87 -5.31 -14.46
C HIS A 402 -1.03 -6.16 -15.72
N VAL A 403 -2.11 -5.92 -16.44
CA VAL A 403 -2.48 -6.65 -17.67
C VAL A 403 -2.18 -5.84 -18.92
N VAL A 404 -1.83 -6.53 -20.00
CA VAL A 404 -1.56 -5.92 -21.32
C VAL A 404 -2.25 -6.70 -22.42
N PRO A 405 -2.58 -6.04 -23.58
CA PRO A 405 -3.23 -6.69 -24.70
C PRO A 405 -2.44 -7.83 -25.33
N GLU A 406 -1.15 -7.64 -25.47
CA GLU A 406 -0.25 -8.58 -26.15
C GLU A 406 0.76 -9.16 -25.15
N GLN A 407 1.26 -10.38 -25.47
CA GLN A 407 2.33 -11.00 -24.68
C GLN A 407 3.65 -10.26 -24.95
N THR A 408 4.02 -9.38 -24.04
CA THR A 408 5.35 -8.81 -23.93
C THR A 408 6.18 -9.59 -22.90
N GLU A 409 7.42 -9.18 -22.63
CA GLU A 409 8.18 -9.73 -21.50
C GLU A 409 7.41 -9.53 -20.20
N SER A 410 6.78 -10.60 -19.76
CA SER A 410 5.93 -10.63 -18.57
C SER A 410 6.72 -11.16 -17.38
N VAL A 411 6.73 -10.45 -16.28
CA VAL A 411 7.28 -10.91 -15.00
C VAL A 411 6.13 -11.22 -14.06
N VAL A 412 6.07 -12.43 -13.54
CA VAL A 412 5.06 -12.89 -12.58
C VAL A 412 5.73 -13.49 -11.36
N PHE A 413 5.24 -13.12 -10.19
CA PHE A 413 5.79 -13.53 -8.90
C PHE A 413 7.32 -13.36 -8.84
N PRO A 414 7.86 -12.12 -8.95
CA PRO A 414 9.28 -11.88 -8.80
C PRO A 414 9.74 -12.11 -7.36
N ALA A 415 10.94 -12.65 -7.19
CA ALA A 415 11.58 -12.78 -5.89
C ALA A 415 12.35 -11.49 -5.52
N SER A 416 12.78 -10.73 -6.52
CA SER A 416 13.57 -9.51 -6.31
C SER A 416 13.20 -8.40 -7.30
N LEU A 417 13.48 -7.16 -6.93
CA LEU A 417 13.34 -5.98 -7.82
C LEU A 417 14.17 -6.11 -9.10
N GLY A 418 15.33 -6.80 -9.04
CA GLY A 418 16.19 -6.99 -10.20
C GLY A 418 15.53 -7.70 -11.37
N GLU A 419 14.51 -8.53 -11.12
CA GLU A 419 13.76 -9.24 -12.17
C GLU A 419 12.85 -8.31 -12.99
N LEU A 420 12.60 -7.09 -12.51
CA LEU A 420 11.74 -6.10 -13.19
C LEU A 420 12.50 -5.28 -14.24
N ASN A 421 13.82 -5.46 -14.36
CA ASN A 421 14.67 -4.81 -15.38
C ASN A 421 14.50 -3.30 -15.49
N GLY A 422 14.28 -2.59 -14.37
CA GLY A 422 14.10 -1.13 -14.33
C GLY A 422 12.71 -0.66 -14.81
N ASN A 423 11.72 -1.53 -14.83
CA ASN A 423 10.34 -1.15 -15.10
C ASN A 423 9.78 -0.37 -13.89
N GLY A 424 9.79 0.97 -13.98
CA GLY A 424 9.40 1.84 -12.86
C GLY A 424 7.97 1.62 -12.37
N TYR A 425 7.02 1.27 -13.24
CA TYR A 425 5.67 0.90 -12.81
C TYR A 425 5.65 -0.46 -12.13
N GLY A 426 6.39 -1.43 -12.66
CA GLY A 426 6.59 -2.73 -12.02
C GLY A 426 7.17 -2.61 -10.62
N GLU A 427 8.13 -1.70 -10.39
CA GLU A 427 8.69 -1.43 -9.07
C GLU A 427 7.65 -0.86 -8.09
N LYS A 428 6.78 0.04 -8.56
CA LYS A 428 5.65 0.54 -7.75
C LYS A 428 4.71 -0.60 -7.32
N LEU A 429 4.33 -1.47 -8.24
CA LEU A 429 3.48 -2.64 -7.96
C LEU A 429 4.17 -3.64 -7.02
N TYR A 430 5.47 -3.86 -7.19
CA TYR A 430 6.27 -4.73 -6.33
C TYR A 430 6.22 -4.28 -4.87
N ASN A 431 6.44 -3.00 -4.62
CA ASN A 431 6.43 -2.43 -3.28
C ASN A 431 5.03 -2.48 -2.63
N MET A 432 3.98 -2.32 -3.42
CA MET A 432 2.60 -2.42 -2.94
C MET A 432 2.16 -3.86 -2.68
N ALA A 433 2.67 -4.85 -3.42
CA ALA A 433 2.24 -6.24 -3.30
C ALA A 433 2.68 -6.91 -1.98
N SER A 434 1.95 -7.95 -1.58
CA SER A 434 2.36 -8.80 -0.44
C SER A 434 3.49 -9.73 -0.82
N LEU A 435 4.39 -9.98 0.13
CA LEU A 435 5.35 -11.08 0.05
C LEU A 435 4.63 -12.39 0.44
N LEU A 436 4.51 -13.32 -0.50
CA LEU A 436 3.73 -14.55 -0.30
C LEU A 436 4.38 -15.50 0.73
N PRO A 437 3.56 -16.20 1.51
CA PRO A 437 4.02 -17.30 2.36
C PRO A 437 4.62 -18.45 1.54
N LEU A 438 5.57 -19.18 2.10
CA LEU A 438 6.25 -20.30 1.40
C LEU A 438 5.32 -21.44 0.99
N ASN A 439 4.21 -21.63 1.68
CA ASN A 439 3.22 -22.64 1.33
C ASN A 439 2.50 -22.43 -0.01
N TYR A 440 2.61 -21.22 -0.61
CA TYR A 440 2.16 -20.96 -1.98
C TYR A 440 3.11 -21.52 -3.05
N ASN A 441 4.38 -21.74 -2.70
CA ASN A 441 5.44 -22.04 -3.67
C ASN A 441 5.24 -23.37 -4.40
N GLU A 442 4.73 -24.39 -3.75
CA GLU A 442 4.46 -25.69 -4.38
C GLU A 442 3.43 -25.58 -5.50
N GLN A 443 2.38 -24.81 -5.26
CA GLN A 443 1.36 -24.55 -6.25
C GLN A 443 1.88 -23.64 -7.38
N MET A 444 2.63 -22.58 -7.04
CA MET A 444 3.27 -21.73 -8.04
C MET A 444 4.20 -22.55 -8.93
N ARG A 445 5.00 -23.45 -8.36
CA ARG A 445 5.85 -24.37 -9.12
C ARG A 445 5.04 -25.29 -10.05
N THR A 446 3.93 -25.82 -9.56
CA THR A 446 3.05 -26.69 -10.36
C THR A 446 2.44 -25.96 -11.55
N ILE A 447 2.05 -24.69 -11.38
CA ILE A 447 1.34 -23.90 -12.40
C ILE A 447 2.30 -23.19 -13.37
N PHE A 448 3.45 -22.68 -12.88
CA PHE A 448 4.40 -21.89 -13.67
C PHE A 448 5.65 -22.67 -14.06
N GLY A 449 6.02 -23.70 -13.33
CA GLY A 449 7.15 -24.60 -13.64
C GLY A 449 8.54 -24.10 -13.20
N ASP A 450 8.75 -22.80 -13.13
CA ASP A 450 10.03 -22.13 -12.88
C ASP A 450 10.24 -21.66 -11.42
N LYS A 451 9.23 -21.81 -10.54
CA LYS A 451 9.29 -21.31 -9.16
C LYS A 451 9.93 -22.31 -8.22
N GLN A 452 10.78 -21.81 -7.31
CA GLN A 452 11.46 -22.60 -6.28
C GLN A 452 10.63 -22.64 -4.99
N THR A 453 10.84 -23.66 -4.16
CA THR A 453 10.03 -23.89 -2.97
C THR A 453 10.54 -23.16 -1.72
N ASP A 454 11.77 -22.69 -1.74
CA ASP A 454 12.50 -22.07 -0.63
C ASP A 454 12.69 -20.54 -0.77
N ILE A 455 12.21 -19.96 -1.88
CA ILE A 455 12.29 -18.53 -2.17
C ILE A 455 10.91 -17.90 -1.95
N ARG A 456 10.87 -16.70 -1.36
CA ARG A 456 9.63 -15.91 -1.25
C ARG A 456 9.44 -15.05 -2.48
N TYR A 457 8.21 -15.00 -2.95
CA TYR A 457 7.79 -14.25 -4.13
C TYR A 457 6.80 -13.16 -3.78
N HIS A 458 6.84 -12.04 -4.49
CA HIS A 458 5.84 -10.98 -4.35
C HIS A 458 4.58 -11.34 -5.15
N ALA A 459 3.43 -11.06 -4.57
CA ALA A 459 2.09 -11.30 -5.14
C ALA A 459 1.78 -10.30 -6.26
N MET A 460 2.57 -10.30 -7.34
CA MET A 460 2.41 -9.34 -8.42
C MET A 460 2.72 -9.93 -9.79
N GLY A 461 2.18 -9.28 -10.81
CA GLY A 461 2.55 -9.49 -12.20
C GLY A 461 2.62 -8.18 -12.96
N VAL A 462 3.58 -8.04 -13.84
CA VAL A 462 3.68 -6.90 -14.75
C VAL A 462 3.73 -7.38 -16.19
N ASN A 463 3.08 -6.64 -17.09
CA ASN A 463 2.90 -7.01 -18.49
C ASN A 463 2.27 -8.42 -18.66
N THR A 464 1.24 -8.68 -17.87
CA THR A 464 0.61 -9.99 -17.77
C THR A 464 -0.44 -10.16 -18.86
N GLY A 465 -0.25 -11.11 -19.76
CA GLY A 465 -1.28 -11.54 -20.73
C GLY A 465 -2.37 -12.38 -20.05
N MET A 466 -3.50 -12.56 -20.74
CA MET A 466 -4.71 -13.17 -20.17
C MET A 466 -4.51 -14.61 -19.65
N GLU A 467 -3.72 -15.45 -20.32
CA GLU A 467 -3.40 -16.80 -19.80
C GLU A 467 -2.67 -16.79 -18.45
N ARG A 468 -1.71 -15.86 -18.30
CA ARG A 468 -0.98 -15.71 -17.05
C ARG A 468 -1.84 -15.12 -15.95
N LEU A 469 -2.75 -14.19 -16.31
CA LEU A 469 -3.73 -13.67 -15.37
C LEU A 469 -4.59 -14.82 -14.80
N VAL A 470 -5.11 -15.72 -15.62
CA VAL A 470 -5.85 -16.91 -15.15
C VAL A 470 -5.03 -17.74 -14.16
N LYS A 471 -3.75 -17.99 -14.48
CA LYS A 471 -2.85 -18.73 -13.59
C LYS A 471 -2.59 -18.02 -12.27
N MET A 472 -2.42 -16.70 -12.30
CA MET A 472 -2.21 -15.88 -11.08
C MET A 472 -3.47 -15.84 -10.23
N MET A 473 -4.65 -15.72 -10.83
CA MET A 473 -5.94 -15.77 -10.12
C MET A 473 -6.10 -17.10 -9.37
N LYS A 474 -5.71 -18.23 -9.97
CA LYS A 474 -5.73 -19.55 -9.30
C LYS A 474 -4.79 -19.62 -8.09
N ILE A 475 -3.64 -18.96 -8.15
CA ILE A 475 -2.74 -18.84 -6.99
C ILE A 475 -3.39 -17.96 -5.91
N GLY A 476 -3.89 -16.78 -6.28
CA GLY A 476 -4.49 -15.83 -5.35
C GLY A 476 -5.74 -16.35 -4.64
N THR A 477 -6.48 -17.27 -5.25
CA THR A 477 -7.69 -17.86 -4.68
C THR A 477 -7.47 -19.23 -4.02
N LEU A 478 -6.21 -19.61 -3.72
CA LEU A 478 -5.86 -20.78 -2.91
C LEU A 478 -6.45 -22.12 -3.36
N SER A 479 -6.31 -22.41 -4.64
CA SER A 479 -6.83 -23.65 -5.18
C SER A 479 -6.32 -24.94 -4.49
N SER A 480 -5.12 -24.92 -3.87
CA SER A 480 -4.52 -26.11 -3.28
C SER A 480 -4.82 -26.33 -1.79
N MET A 481 -5.01 -25.25 -1.00
CA MET A 481 -5.24 -25.41 0.44
C MET A 481 -6.61 -26.04 0.77
N PHE A 482 -7.57 -25.97 -0.18
CA PHE A 482 -8.89 -26.55 -0.01
C PHE A 482 -8.99 -27.99 -0.51
N VAL A 483 -8.06 -28.46 -1.35
CA VAL A 483 -8.12 -29.77 -2.01
C VAL A 483 -7.74 -30.92 -1.06
N ASN A 484 -6.92 -30.68 -0.06
CA ASN A 484 -6.46 -31.73 0.86
C ASN A 484 -7.43 -32.03 2.03
N ASN A 485 -8.61 -31.41 2.06
CA ASN A 485 -9.59 -31.55 3.14
C ASN A 485 -11.05 -31.77 2.66
N LEU A 486 -11.25 -32.16 1.38
CA LEU A 486 -12.57 -32.52 0.83
C LEU A 486 -12.77 -34.03 0.77
#